data_7213dc4946cada9d1b7ad3e6d93a10cf
#
_entry.id   7213dc4946cada9d1b7ad3e6d93a10cf
#
_cell.length_a   1.000
_cell.length_b   1.000
_cell.length_c   1.000
_cell.angle_alpha   90.00
_cell.angle_beta   90.00
_cell.angle_gamma   90.00
#
_symmetry.space_group_name_H-M   'P 1'
#
loop_
_entity.id
_entity.type
_entity.pdbx_description
1 polymer ?
#
loop_
_entity_poly.entity_id
_entity_poly.type
_entity_poly.pdbx_seq_one_letter_code
_entity_poly.pdbx_strand_id
1 'polypeptide(L)'
;MLAMTTLDTLYPPTAPLDTPEHNEFRATVRRFVEEEVTPFHTQWERDGQVPREIWKRAGELGLLCLTVPEEYGGAGVDFSYSAIVVEELSRAGATGPIFYLHSDIVAPYIVQYGTEAQKQRWLPGMVRGEIIGAIGMTEPGAGSDVAGMRTRAEREDGANSPQGPGYRINGQKIFISNGQLCDLLVLAAKTDATRGAKGVSLLLVDTHLPGFGRGRRLEKMGLHAQDTSELFFEDLRVGADALLGEEGRGFVQLMEQLPQERLLVAIAAVAAMESAVIWTRDHLLQRQAFGAPLSDKQTVRHRLAQAHADTRVARAFLDDCLRRHLAGTLDTATASIAKFWCTEMQFRVLDECVQLFGGYGYMREYPIARAWADARVQRVYGGTTEIMKEIVARELFGR
;
A
#
# COMPACT_ATOMS: atom_id res chain seq x y z
N MET A 1 -38.91 11.89 -7.93
CA MET A 1 -37.49 12.18 -7.74
C MET A 1 -36.92 11.00 -6.95
N LEU A 2 -36.27 10.04 -7.61
CA LEU A 2 -35.57 8.95 -6.93
C LEU A 2 -34.43 9.58 -6.13
N ALA A 3 -34.38 9.33 -4.82
CA ALA A 3 -33.24 9.77 -4.00
C ALA A 3 -31.95 9.27 -4.64
N MET A 4 -30.97 10.16 -4.83
CA MET A 4 -29.65 9.73 -5.33
C MET A 4 -29.09 8.71 -4.33
N THR A 5 -28.92 7.49 -4.79
CA THR A 5 -28.33 6.43 -3.97
C THR A 5 -26.84 6.75 -3.80
N THR A 6 -26.39 7.00 -2.60
CA THR A 6 -24.99 7.33 -2.29
C THR A 6 -24.12 6.08 -2.22
N LEU A 7 -22.81 6.26 -2.15
CA LEU A 7 -21.85 5.18 -1.93
C LEU A 7 -22.25 4.36 -0.69
N ASP A 8 -22.46 5.03 0.45
CA ASP A 8 -22.82 4.38 1.72
C ASP A 8 -24.18 3.70 1.70
N THR A 9 -25.06 4.06 0.76
CA THR A 9 -26.35 3.36 0.59
C THR A 9 -26.20 2.02 -0.12
N LEU A 10 -25.32 1.94 -1.15
CA LEU A 10 -25.06 0.70 -1.88
C LEU A 10 -23.98 -0.18 -1.22
N TYR A 11 -23.03 0.46 -0.58
CA TYR A 11 -21.88 -0.17 0.09
C TYR A 11 -21.75 0.42 1.51
N PRO A 12 -22.71 0.15 2.42
CA PRO A 12 -22.61 0.62 3.79
C PRO A 12 -21.37 0.01 4.47
N PRO A 13 -20.84 0.67 5.49
CA PRO A 13 -19.85 0.05 6.37
C PRO A 13 -20.36 -1.31 6.86
N THR A 14 -19.47 -2.27 6.96
CA THR A 14 -19.79 -3.63 7.38
C THR A 14 -18.92 -4.02 8.57
N ALA A 15 -19.41 -4.91 9.43
CA ALA A 15 -18.57 -5.48 10.48
C ALA A 15 -17.33 -6.16 9.86
N PRO A 16 -16.09 -5.92 10.37
CA PRO A 16 -15.80 -5.33 11.68
C PRO A 16 -15.60 -3.80 11.72
N LEU A 17 -15.90 -3.06 10.65
CA LEU A 17 -15.61 -1.62 10.51
C LEU A 17 -16.84 -0.72 10.73
N ASP A 18 -17.84 -1.17 11.48
CA ASP A 18 -19.14 -0.48 11.65
C ASP A 18 -19.54 -0.33 13.12
N THR A 19 -18.66 0.28 13.93
CA THR A 19 -19.04 0.77 15.26
C THR A 19 -19.27 2.29 15.23
N PRO A 20 -19.91 2.90 16.22
CA PRO A 20 -20.02 4.35 16.30
C PRO A 20 -18.67 5.07 16.19
N GLU A 21 -17.66 4.58 16.88
CA GLU A 21 -16.29 5.14 16.87
C GLU A 21 -15.65 5.02 15.47
N HIS A 22 -15.81 3.88 14.80
CA HIS A 22 -15.37 3.71 13.41
C HIS A 22 -16.05 4.69 12.47
N ASN A 23 -17.35 4.95 12.65
CA ASN A 23 -18.09 5.86 11.80
C ASN A 23 -17.69 7.33 12.02
N GLU A 24 -17.40 7.74 13.26
CA GLU A 24 -16.84 9.07 13.58
C GLU A 24 -15.44 9.24 12.98
N PHE A 25 -14.59 8.24 13.13
CA PHE A 25 -13.25 8.25 12.54
C PHE A 25 -13.32 8.29 11.02
N ARG A 26 -14.17 7.47 10.39
CA ARG A 26 -14.41 7.48 8.94
C ARG A 26 -14.84 8.86 8.45
N ALA A 27 -15.73 9.53 9.16
CA ALA A 27 -16.16 10.89 8.82
C ALA A 27 -14.99 11.89 8.86
N THR A 28 -14.08 11.72 9.82
CA THR A 28 -12.86 12.56 9.92
C THR A 28 -11.90 12.30 8.76
N VAL A 29 -11.63 11.03 8.45
CA VAL A 29 -10.78 10.64 7.29
C VAL A 29 -11.38 11.16 6.00
N ARG A 30 -12.69 10.95 5.78
CA ARG A 30 -13.40 11.40 4.58
C ARG A 30 -13.29 12.90 4.38
N ARG A 31 -13.50 13.69 5.44
CA ARG A 31 -13.36 15.16 5.38
C ARG A 31 -11.95 15.57 4.97
N PHE A 32 -10.93 14.99 5.58
CA PHE A 32 -9.54 15.24 5.18
C PHE A 32 -9.31 14.91 3.71
N VAL A 33 -9.82 13.78 3.23
CA VAL A 33 -9.67 13.36 1.82
C VAL A 33 -10.40 14.31 0.88
N GLU A 34 -11.61 14.73 1.22
CA GLU A 34 -12.42 15.64 0.39
C GLU A 34 -11.86 17.07 0.35
N GLU A 35 -11.37 17.58 1.48
CA GLU A 35 -10.93 18.97 1.59
C GLU A 35 -9.45 19.17 1.28
N GLU A 36 -8.58 18.23 1.65
CA GLU A 36 -7.13 18.43 1.62
C GLU A 36 -6.39 17.50 0.63
N VAL A 37 -7.04 16.46 0.08
CA VAL A 37 -6.41 15.51 -0.84
C VAL A 37 -7.01 15.61 -2.24
N THR A 38 -8.31 15.37 -2.39
CA THR A 38 -8.99 15.26 -3.69
C THR A 38 -8.82 16.51 -4.56
N PRO A 39 -8.94 17.74 -4.05
CA PRO A 39 -8.81 18.97 -4.88
C PRO A 39 -7.42 19.14 -5.47
N PHE A 40 -6.40 18.60 -4.84
CA PHE A 40 -5.00 18.78 -5.23
C PHE A 40 -4.41 17.54 -5.94
N HIS A 41 -5.09 16.40 -5.90
CA HIS A 41 -4.55 15.12 -6.38
C HIS A 41 -4.15 15.16 -7.87
N THR A 42 -4.93 15.82 -8.73
CA THR A 42 -4.57 15.96 -10.15
C THR A 42 -3.29 16.77 -10.35
N GLN A 43 -3.01 17.77 -9.50
CA GLN A 43 -1.75 18.49 -9.54
C GLN A 43 -0.60 17.58 -9.09
N TRP A 44 -0.77 16.81 -8.03
CA TRP A 44 0.25 15.85 -7.58
C TRP A 44 0.55 14.76 -8.60
N GLU A 45 -0.45 14.36 -9.41
CA GLU A 45 -0.21 13.47 -10.55
C GLU A 45 0.72 14.09 -11.60
N ARG A 46 0.61 15.41 -11.85
CA ARG A 46 1.50 16.14 -12.76
C ARG A 46 2.90 16.30 -12.17
N ASP A 47 2.97 16.60 -10.88
CA ASP A 47 4.21 16.77 -10.13
C ASP A 47 4.91 15.41 -9.90
N GLY A 48 4.11 14.31 -9.97
CA GLY A 48 4.52 12.92 -9.77
C GLY A 48 4.90 12.60 -8.33
N GLN A 49 4.40 13.37 -7.38
CA GLN A 49 4.71 13.23 -5.97
C GLN A 49 3.68 13.98 -5.10
N VAL A 50 3.36 13.41 -3.95
CA VAL A 50 2.58 14.06 -2.89
C VAL A 50 3.52 14.96 -2.08
N PRO A 51 3.13 16.21 -1.76
CA PRO A 51 3.97 17.11 -0.96
C PRO A 51 4.07 16.63 0.49
N ARG A 52 5.20 16.93 1.15
CA ARG A 52 5.47 16.52 2.56
C ARG A 52 4.49 17.12 3.56
N GLU A 53 3.93 18.26 3.25
CA GLU A 53 2.93 18.96 4.07
C GLU A 53 1.69 18.09 4.34
N ILE A 54 1.27 17.29 3.37
CA ILE A 54 0.14 16.35 3.51
C ILE A 54 0.46 15.22 4.49
N TRP A 55 1.71 14.76 4.54
CA TRP A 55 2.16 13.78 5.53
C TRP A 55 2.09 14.35 6.96
N LYS A 56 2.60 15.57 7.16
CA LYS A 56 2.52 16.25 8.45
C LYS A 56 1.08 16.52 8.86
N ARG A 57 0.26 16.97 7.90
CA ARG A 57 -1.15 17.20 8.14
C ARG A 57 -1.92 15.94 8.52
N ALA A 58 -1.65 14.83 7.86
CA ALA A 58 -2.20 13.52 8.22
C ALA A 58 -1.74 13.09 9.64
N GLY A 59 -0.48 13.34 10.00
CA GLY A 59 0.04 13.10 11.35
C GLY A 59 -0.66 13.95 12.41
N GLU A 60 -0.86 15.26 12.17
CA GLU A 60 -1.60 16.17 13.06
C GLU A 60 -3.04 15.71 13.32
N LEU A 61 -3.66 15.09 12.33
CA LEU A 61 -5.02 14.54 12.42
C LEU A 61 -5.06 13.12 13.01
N GLY A 62 -3.90 12.55 13.36
CA GLY A 62 -3.81 11.18 13.89
C GLY A 62 -4.19 10.10 12.88
N LEU A 63 -3.88 10.30 11.59
CA LEU A 63 -4.20 9.36 10.51
C LEU A 63 -3.01 8.45 10.13
N LEU A 64 -1.84 8.65 10.74
CA LEU A 64 -0.64 7.86 10.48
C LEU A 64 -0.30 6.95 11.65
N CYS A 65 0.24 5.76 11.35
CA CYS A 65 0.79 4.85 12.35
C CYS A 65 -0.19 4.52 13.48
N LEU A 66 -1.45 4.34 13.16
CA LEU A 66 -2.56 4.17 14.10
C LEU A 66 -2.35 3.02 15.10
N THR A 67 -1.73 1.92 14.64
CA THR A 67 -1.46 0.73 15.45
C THR A 67 -0.19 0.83 16.29
N VAL A 68 0.61 1.90 16.12
CA VAL A 68 1.80 2.14 16.93
C VAL A 68 1.38 2.44 18.38
N PRO A 69 2.03 1.81 19.38
CA PRO A 69 1.72 2.04 20.79
C PRO A 69 1.80 3.52 21.21
N GLU A 70 0.96 3.90 22.19
CA GLU A 70 0.88 5.28 22.71
C GLU A 70 2.21 5.78 23.26
N GLU A 71 3.04 4.92 23.83
CA GLU A 71 4.37 5.27 24.35
C GLU A 71 5.34 5.80 23.29
N TYR A 72 5.05 5.53 21.98
CA TYR A 72 5.78 6.08 20.83
C TYR A 72 4.97 7.15 20.09
N GLY A 73 3.85 7.61 20.66
CA GLY A 73 3.02 8.66 20.11
C GLY A 73 1.91 8.19 19.16
N GLY A 74 1.76 6.89 18.93
CA GLY A 74 0.66 6.34 18.14
C GLY A 74 -0.66 6.35 18.90
N ALA A 75 -1.75 5.94 18.24
CA ALA A 75 -3.06 5.83 18.88
C ALA A 75 -3.26 4.49 19.62
N GLY A 76 -2.42 3.50 19.37
CA GLY A 76 -2.53 2.17 20.00
C GLY A 76 -3.81 1.42 19.67
N VAL A 77 -4.53 1.83 18.62
CA VAL A 77 -5.77 1.18 18.16
C VAL A 77 -5.47 -0.03 17.27
N ASP A 78 -6.47 -0.86 17.02
CA ASP A 78 -6.31 -2.03 16.18
C ASP A 78 -6.30 -1.69 14.67
N PHE A 79 -6.04 -2.68 13.84
CA PHE A 79 -5.91 -2.53 12.39
C PHE A 79 -7.20 -2.08 11.68
N SER A 80 -8.37 -2.15 12.31
CA SER A 80 -9.62 -1.71 11.71
C SER A 80 -9.60 -0.21 11.34
N TYR A 81 -8.93 0.61 12.14
CA TYR A 81 -8.77 2.03 11.88
C TYR A 81 -7.84 2.29 10.66
N SER A 82 -6.76 1.53 10.53
CA SER A 82 -5.91 1.56 9.33
C SER A 82 -6.68 1.18 8.07
N ALA A 83 -7.52 0.14 8.16
CA ALA A 83 -8.39 -0.28 7.06
C ALA A 83 -9.33 0.84 6.60
N ILE A 84 -9.90 1.63 7.52
CA ILE A 84 -10.75 2.79 7.21
C ILE A 84 -9.99 3.85 6.42
N VAL A 85 -8.75 4.18 6.81
CA VAL A 85 -7.93 5.16 6.06
C VAL A 85 -7.68 4.68 4.63
N VAL A 86 -7.34 3.39 4.45
CA VAL A 86 -7.12 2.80 3.13
C VAL A 86 -8.40 2.82 2.29
N GLU A 87 -9.55 2.50 2.90
CA GLU A 87 -10.85 2.52 2.21
C GLU A 87 -11.21 3.93 1.71
N GLU A 88 -11.16 4.94 2.57
CA GLU A 88 -11.59 6.28 2.20
C GLU A 88 -10.67 6.92 1.13
N LEU A 89 -9.36 6.74 1.22
CA LEU A 89 -8.43 7.17 0.17
C LEU A 89 -8.71 6.46 -1.16
N SER A 90 -8.94 5.14 -1.12
CA SER A 90 -9.18 4.34 -2.33
C SER A 90 -10.55 4.64 -2.95
N ARG A 91 -11.58 4.88 -2.14
CA ARG A 91 -12.92 5.31 -2.59
C ARG A 91 -12.90 6.65 -3.29
N ALA A 92 -12.05 7.56 -2.84
CA ALA A 92 -11.84 8.87 -3.49
C ALA A 92 -11.01 8.79 -4.78
N GLY A 93 -10.39 7.65 -5.08
CA GLY A 93 -9.39 7.52 -6.14
C GLY A 93 -8.11 8.31 -5.84
N ALA A 94 -7.85 8.59 -4.57
CA ALA A 94 -6.70 9.35 -4.08
C ALA A 94 -5.50 8.41 -3.87
N THR A 95 -4.90 7.95 -4.95
CA THR A 95 -3.85 6.92 -4.96
C THR A 95 -2.44 7.45 -4.73
N GLY A 96 -2.28 8.76 -4.58
CA GLY A 96 -0.98 9.40 -4.30
C GLY A 96 -0.49 9.20 -2.87
N PRO A 97 -1.26 9.60 -1.84
CA PRO A 97 -0.86 9.46 -0.45
C PRO A 97 -1.09 8.02 0.04
N ILE A 98 -0.16 7.11 -0.28
CA ILE A 98 -0.20 5.73 0.21
C ILE A 98 0.31 5.65 1.65
N PHE A 99 -0.41 6.26 2.57
CA PHE A 99 -0.06 6.28 3.99
C PHE A 99 0.13 4.88 4.56
N TYR A 100 -0.61 3.89 4.08
CA TYR A 100 -0.51 2.52 4.55
C TYR A 100 0.88 1.89 4.33
N LEU A 101 1.63 2.29 3.28
CA LEU A 101 3.00 1.78 3.11
C LEU A 101 3.90 2.20 4.27
N HIS A 102 3.78 3.44 4.69
CA HIS A 102 4.51 4.00 5.81
C HIS A 102 3.99 3.49 7.16
N SER A 103 2.67 3.57 7.37
CA SER A 103 2.00 3.32 8.66
C SER A 103 1.81 1.85 8.96
N ASP A 104 1.45 1.05 7.95
CA ASP A 104 0.93 -0.30 8.14
C ASP A 104 1.81 -1.38 7.50
N ILE A 105 2.87 -0.95 6.77
CA ILE A 105 3.96 -1.81 6.29
C ILE A 105 5.25 -1.49 7.04
N VAL A 106 5.79 -0.26 6.92
CA VAL A 106 7.11 0.09 7.47
C VAL A 106 7.12 0.15 9.00
N ALA A 107 6.18 0.87 9.61
CA ALA A 107 6.14 1.02 11.07
C ALA A 107 6.02 -0.32 11.82
N PRO A 108 5.20 -1.30 11.39
CA PRO A 108 5.12 -2.62 12.04
C PRO A 108 6.44 -3.37 12.12
N TYR A 109 7.33 -3.25 11.14
CA TYR A 109 8.67 -3.84 11.24
C TYR A 109 9.45 -3.28 12.43
N ILE A 110 9.36 -1.97 12.66
CA ILE A 110 10.06 -1.32 13.77
C ILE A 110 9.41 -1.68 15.10
N VAL A 111 8.07 -1.68 15.16
CA VAL A 111 7.31 -2.06 16.36
C VAL A 111 7.65 -3.49 16.78
N GLN A 112 7.67 -4.44 15.84
CA GLN A 112 7.82 -5.85 16.14
C GLN A 112 9.27 -6.28 16.37
N TYR A 113 10.21 -5.75 15.59
CA TYR A 113 11.59 -6.24 15.58
C TYR A 113 12.61 -5.22 16.10
N GLY A 114 12.23 -3.97 16.27
CA GLY A 114 13.12 -2.89 16.72
C GLY A 114 13.50 -3.00 18.18
N THR A 115 14.73 -2.60 18.49
CA THR A 115 15.13 -2.31 19.86
C THR A 115 14.39 -1.09 20.40
N GLU A 116 14.35 -0.93 21.72
CA GLU A 116 13.72 0.25 22.33
C GLU A 116 14.30 1.57 21.79
N ALA A 117 15.64 1.64 21.64
CA ALA A 117 16.32 2.79 21.08
C ALA A 117 15.88 3.10 19.62
N GLN A 118 15.69 2.06 18.81
CA GLN A 118 15.20 2.22 17.43
C GLN A 118 13.75 2.70 17.41
N LYS A 119 12.88 2.15 18.25
CA LYS A 119 11.47 2.56 18.37
C LYS A 119 11.38 4.03 18.76
N GLN A 120 12.07 4.44 19.83
CA GLN A 120 12.10 5.81 20.32
C GLN A 120 12.68 6.80 19.29
N ARG A 121 13.65 6.37 18.49
CA ARG A 121 14.27 7.21 17.45
C ARG A 121 13.31 7.48 16.29
N TRP A 122 12.60 6.45 15.81
CA TRP A 122 11.92 6.53 14.52
C TRP A 122 10.40 6.71 14.62
N LEU A 123 9.72 5.97 15.50
CA LEU A 123 8.25 5.92 15.53
C LEU A 123 7.61 7.27 15.82
N PRO A 124 8.08 8.09 16.80
CA PRO A 124 7.42 9.38 17.07
C PRO A 124 7.43 10.33 15.87
N GLY A 125 8.53 10.39 15.11
CA GLY A 125 8.61 11.21 13.90
C GLY A 125 7.75 10.66 12.77
N MET A 126 7.59 9.32 12.69
CA MET A 126 6.70 8.68 11.72
C MET A 126 5.24 8.99 12.02
N VAL A 127 4.82 8.89 13.28
CA VAL A 127 3.45 9.22 13.71
C VAL A 127 3.08 10.67 13.35
N ARG A 128 4.02 11.61 13.52
CA ARG A 128 3.79 13.03 13.16
C ARG A 128 3.95 13.33 11.67
N GLY A 129 4.30 12.33 10.83
CA GLY A 129 4.56 12.54 9.40
C GLY A 129 5.80 13.40 9.09
N GLU A 130 6.68 13.60 10.05
CA GLU A 130 7.96 14.29 9.92
C GLU A 130 9.02 13.38 9.29
N ILE A 131 8.97 12.09 9.61
CA ILE A 131 9.80 11.03 9.05
C ILE A 131 8.92 10.16 8.15
N ILE A 132 9.23 10.10 6.86
CA ILE A 132 8.52 9.24 5.91
C ILE A 132 9.29 7.94 5.73
N GLY A 133 8.61 6.81 5.91
CA GLY A 133 9.19 5.49 5.77
C GLY A 133 9.02 4.90 4.37
N ALA A 134 10.03 4.12 3.94
CA ALA A 134 10.00 3.27 2.76
C ALA A 134 10.58 1.89 3.07
N ILE A 135 10.31 0.91 2.20
CA ILE A 135 10.91 -0.42 2.28
C ILE A 135 11.62 -0.78 0.98
N GLY A 136 12.87 -1.21 1.07
CA GLY A 136 13.72 -1.53 -0.07
C GLY A 136 14.00 -3.03 -0.17
N MET A 137 13.17 -3.76 -0.94
CA MET A 137 13.36 -5.19 -1.21
C MET A 137 13.82 -5.44 -2.65
N THR A 138 13.06 -4.93 -3.61
CA THR A 138 13.19 -5.25 -5.03
C THR A 138 14.45 -4.67 -5.66
N GLU A 139 15.14 -5.48 -6.48
CA GLU A 139 16.31 -5.09 -7.27
C GLU A 139 16.04 -5.32 -8.77
N PRO A 140 16.82 -4.74 -9.69
CA PRO A 140 16.67 -4.99 -11.11
C PRO A 140 16.71 -6.47 -11.50
N GLY A 141 17.44 -7.29 -10.73
CA GLY A 141 17.57 -8.74 -10.95
C GLY A 141 16.80 -9.61 -9.95
N ALA A 142 16.06 -9.03 -8.99
CA ALA A 142 15.40 -9.78 -7.93
C ALA A 142 14.06 -9.13 -7.55
N GLY A 143 12.97 -9.62 -8.15
CA GLY A 143 11.59 -9.23 -7.84
C GLY A 143 10.87 -10.33 -7.08
N SER A 144 10.22 -11.27 -7.79
CA SER A 144 9.56 -12.43 -7.17
C SER A 144 10.54 -13.34 -6.41
N ASP A 145 11.77 -13.47 -6.90
CA ASP A 145 12.87 -14.14 -6.18
C ASP A 145 13.63 -13.12 -5.28
N VAL A 146 13.00 -12.72 -4.19
CA VAL A 146 13.60 -11.80 -3.20
C VAL A 146 14.88 -12.41 -2.60
N ALA A 147 14.96 -13.73 -2.45
CA ALA A 147 16.15 -14.41 -1.93
C ALA A 147 17.39 -14.27 -2.85
N GLY A 148 17.16 -13.99 -4.14
CA GLY A 148 18.20 -13.73 -5.14
C GLY A 148 18.81 -12.32 -5.14
N MET A 149 18.43 -11.46 -4.18
CA MET A 149 18.97 -10.09 -4.09
C MET A 149 20.50 -10.06 -4.00
N ARG A 150 21.10 -8.97 -4.48
CA ARG A 150 22.56 -8.79 -4.56
C ARG A 150 23.09 -7.63 -3.73
N THR A 151 22.25 -6.73 -3.24
CA THR A 151 22.66 -5.67 -2.29
C THR A 151 23.30 -6.32 -1.07
N ARG A 152 24.49 -5.88 -0.70
CA ARG A 152 25.31 -6.43 0.38
C ARG A 152 25.44 -5.43 1.50
N ALA A 153 25.49 -5.94 2.74
CA ALA A 153 25.81 -5.19 3.94
C ALA A 153 26.95 -5.94 4.64
N GLU A 154 28.19 -5.55 4.34
CA GLU A 154 29.39 -6.19 4.86
C GLU A 154 29.74 -5.60 6.22
N ARG A 155 30.04 -6.45 7.21
CA ARG A 155 30.45 -5.98 8.55
C ARG A 155 31.76 -5.21 8.47
N GLU A 156 31.82 -4.10 9.20
CA GLU A 156 33.06 -3.31 9.41
C GLU A 156 33.34 -3.19 10.93
N ASP A 157 34.62 -3.22 11.30
CA ASP A 157 35.09 -3.06 12.70
C ASP A 157 35.03 -1.61 13.21
N GLY A 158 34.71 -0.66 12.33
CA GLY A 158 34.58 0.75 12.65
C GLY A 158 35.86 1.57 12.58
N ALA A 159 36.99 0.95 12.31
CA ALA A 159 38.30 1.68 12.23
C ALA A 159 38.27 2.81 11.16
N ASN A 160 37.45 2.68 10.13
CA ASN A 160 37.30 3.63 9.03
C ASN A 160 35.88 4.19 8.89
N SER A 161 35.06 4.07 9.92
CA SER A 161 33.64 4.50 9.91
C SER A 161 33.37 5.56 10.97
N PRO A 162 32.82 6.73 10.61
CA PRO A 162 32.37 7.73 11.58
C PRO A 162 31.25 7.20 12.54
N GLN A 163 30.56 6.15 12.12
CA GLN A 163 29.49 5.50 12.87
C GLN A 163 30.00 4.40 13.83
N GLY A 164 31.31 4.14 13.87
CA GLY A 164 31.90 3.03 14.61
C GLY A 164 31.66 1.67 13.93
N PRO A 165 31.70 0.56 14.69
CA PRO A 165 31.40 -0.77 14.16
C PRO A 165 30.00 -0.85 13.57
N GLY A 166 29.85 -1.52 12.43
CA GLY A 166 28.55 -1.61 11.76
C GLY A 166 28.61 -2.31 10.42
N TYR A 167 27.99 -1.69 9.43
CA TYR A 167 27.87 -2.27 8.09
C TYR A 167 28.22 -1.25 7.00
N ARG A 168 28.94 -1.71 5.99
CA ARG A 168 29.14 -1.02 4.71
C ARG A 168 28.21 -1.63 3.67
N ILE A 169 27.36 -0.79 3.10
CA ILE A 169 26.30 -1.21 2.20
C ILE A 169 26.62 -0.79 0.78
N ASN A 170 26.55 -1.75 -0.15
CA ASN A 170 26.72 -1.54 -1.59
C ASN A 170 25.63 -2.26 -2.35
N GLY A 171 25.02 -1.58 -3.34
CA GLY A 171 23.98 -2.15 -4.16
C GLY A 171 22.97 -1.13 -4.67
N GLN A 172 21.81 -1.65 -5.09
CA GLN A 172 20.73 -0.82 -5.63
C GLN A 172 19.38 -1.44 -5.40
N LYS A 173 18.35 -0.60 -5.31
CA LYS A 173 16.95 -1.00 -5.25
C LYS A 173 16.15 -0.28 -6.33
N ILE A 174 15.09 -0.91 -6.81
CA ILE A 174 14.22 -0.34 -7.86
C ILE A 174 12.73 -0.52 -7.49
N PHE A 175 11.90 0.32 -8.05
CA PHE A 175 10.46 0.36 -7.80
C PHE A 175 10.11 0.69 -6.34
N ILE A 176 10.94 1.52 -5.69
CA ILE A 176 10.74 1.87 -4.28
C ILE A 176 9.77 3.03 -4.17
N SER A 177 8.61 2.75 -3.61
CA SER A 177 7.60 3.74 -3.26
C SER A 177 8.10 4.61 -2.11
N ASN A 178 7.76 5.90 -2.12
CA ASN A 178 8.32 6.93 -1.25
C ASN A 178 9.85 7.10 -1.39
N GLY A 179 10.47 6.57 -2.46
CA GLY A 179 11.93 6.58 -2.60
C GLY A 179 12.55 7.98 -2.67
N GLN A 180 11.83 8.97 -3.22
CA GLN A 180 12.26 10.38 -3.21
C GLN A 180 11.98 11.05 -1.86
N LEU A 181 10.90 10.69 -1.20
CA LEU A 181 10.41 11.36 0.02
C LEU A 181 10.95 10.76 1.30
N CYS A 182 11.37 9.48 1.31
CA CYS A 182 11.68 8.78 2.55
C CYS A 182 12.89 9.38 3.29
N ASP A 183 12.76 9.44 4.60
CA ASP A 183 13.84 9.76 5.54
C ASP A 183 14.40 8.48 6.15
N LEU A 184 13.57 7.44 6.24
CA LEU A 184 13.91 6.12 6.75
C LEU A 184 13.63 5.05 5.70
N LEU A 185 14.61 4.18 5.44
CA LEU A 185 14.46 3.01 4.60
C LEU A 185 14.66 1.73 5.42
N VAL A 186 13.65 0.87 5.48
CA VAL A 186 13.82 -0.54 5.89
C VAL A 186 14.45 -1.26 4.71
N LEU A 187 15.74 -1.52 4.78
CA LEU A 187 16.53 -2.11 3.69
C LEU A 187 16.76 -3.59 3.91
N ALA A 188 16.33 -4.43 2.96
CA ALA A 188 16.73 -5.83 2.89
C ALA A 188 18.07 -5.94 2.14
N ALA A 189 19.09 -6.54 2.78
CA ALA A 189 20.41 -6.73 2.20
C ALA A 189 21.02 -8.07 2.65
N LYS A 190 22.00 -8.56 1.88
CA LYS A 190 22.80 -9.75 2.23
C LYS A 190 23.89 -9.37 3.22
N THR A 191 23.80 -9.85 4.44
CA THR A 191 24.91 -9.85 5.40
C THR A 191 25.79 -11.08 5.25
N ASP A 192 25.24 -12.16 4.69
CA ASP A 192 26.00 -13.35 4.26
C ASP A 192 25.51 -13.86 2.90
N ALA A 193 26.29 -13.60 1.86
CA ALA A 193 25.94 -13.97 0.49
C ALA A 193 25.92 -15.49 0.24
N THR A 194 26.54 -16.30 1.12
CA THR A 194 26.66 -17.76 0.96
C THR A 194 25.43 -18.52 1.46
N ARG A 195 24.60 -17.90 2.31
CA ARG A 195 23.51 -18.57 3.03
C ARG A 195 22.13 -18.42 2.38
N GLY A 196 22.04 -17.99 1.11
CA GLY A 196 20.77 -17.82 0.42
C GLY A 196 19.78 -16.91 1.16
N ALA A 197 18.55 -17.37 1.41
CA ALA A 197 17.55 -16.61 2.16
C ALA A 197 17.96 -16.35 3.62
N LYS A 198 18.70 -17.27 4.24
CA LYS A 198 19.21 -17.14 5.62
C LYS A 198 20.36 -16.14 5.75
N GLY A 199 20.85 -15.58 4.66
CA GLY A 199 21.84 -14.52 4.66
C GLY A 199 21.25 -13.13 4.50
N VAL A 200 19.92 -12.99 4.42
CA VAL A 200 19.23 -11.70 4.32
C VAL A 200 18.99 -11.13 5.70
N SER A 201 19.34 -9.87 5.90
CA SER A 201 19.03 -9.07 7.10
C SER A 201 18.26 -7.82 6.73
N LEU A 202 17.56 -7.24 7.69
CA LEU A 202 16.93 -5.94 7.57
C LEU A 202 17.74 -4.88 8.31
N LEU A 203 17.89 -3.71 7.71
CA LEU A 203 18.59 -2.57 8.30
C LEU A 203 17.71 -1.32 8.24
N LEU A 204 17.70 -0.54 9.31
CA LEU A 204 17.10 0.79 9.36
C LEU A 204 18.14 1.82 8.87
N VAL A 205 17.93 2.31 7.67
CA VAL A 205 18.85 3.23 6.98
C VAL A 205 18.31 4.65 7.02
N ASP A 206 19.04 5.55 7.66
CA ASP A 206 18.84 6.99 7.55
C ASP A 206 19.25 7.44 6.14
N THR A 207 18.31 7.97 5.36
CA THR A 207 18.52 8.29 3.95
C THR A 207 19.34 9.57 3.72
N HIS A 208 19.71 10.27 4.80
CA HIS A 208 20.55 11.45 4.76
C HIS A 208 22.05 11.12 4.91
N LEU A 209 22.39 9.86 5.17
CA LEU A 209 23.79 9.44 5.31
C LEU A 209 24.54 9.50 3.98
N PRO A 210 25.84 9.85 4.01
CA PRO A 210 26.71 9.78 2.84
C PRO A 210 26.73 8.36 2.25
N GLY A 211 26.69 8.27 0.91
CA GLY A 211 26.60 6.99 0.20
C GLY A 211 25.18 6.52 -0.10
N PHE A 212 24.13 7.20 0.42
CA PHE A 212 22.76 6.99 -0.02
C PHE A 212 22.46 7.88 -1.23
N GLY A 213 22.08 7.26 -2.33
CA GLY A 213 21.74 7.95 -3.58
C GLY A 213 20.29 7.70 -3.99
N ARG A 214 19.59 8.78 -4.36
CA ARG A 214 18.28 8.69 -5.04
C ARG A 214 18.51 8.80 -6.54
N GLY A 215 18.06 7.79 -7.28
CA GLY A 215 18.02 7.83 -8.73
C GLY A 215 16.82 8.58 -9.25
N ARG A 216 16.50 8.32 -10.51
CA ARG A 216 15.34 8.95 -11.14
C ARG A 216 14.04 8.46 -10.53
N ARG A 217 13.04 9.33 -10.49
CA ARG A 217 11.66 8.96 -10.34
C ARG A 217 11.19 8.25 -11.61
N LEU A 218 10.58 7.08 -11.45
CA LEU A 218 10.20 6.23 -12.58
C LEU A 218 8.85 6.68 -13.17
N GLU A 219 8.76 6.76 -14.48
CA GLU A 219 7.51 6.97 -15.19
C GLU A 219 6.68 5.68 -15.17
N LYS A 220 5.41 5.79 -14.79
CA LYS A 220 4.50 4.66 -14.58
C LYS A 220 3.25 4.78 -15.44
N MET A 221 2.57 3.67 -15.69
CA MET A 221 1.28 3.62 -16.34
C MET A 221 0.18 4.28 -15.52
N GLY A 222 0.20 4.11 -14.20
CA GLY A 222 -0.72 4.67 -13.21
C GLY A 222 0.01 5.10 -11.95
N LEU A 223 -0.75 5.39 -10.87
CA LEU A 223 -0.24 5.87 -9.58
C LEU A 223 0.72 7.07 -9.76
N HIS A 224 0.34 8.01 -10.63
CA HIS A 224 1.24 9.09 -11.03
C HIS A 224 1.61 10.02 -9.87
N ALA A 225 0.71 10.24 -8.92
CA ALA A 225 0.95 11.08 -7.74
C ALA A 225 1.84 10.41 -6.67
N GLN A 226 2.11 9.11 -6.80
CA GLN A 226 3.00 8.40 -5.91
C GLN A 226 4.40 8.38 -6.52
N ASP A 227 5.43 8.82 -5.81
CA ASP A 227 6.81 8.64 -6.23
C ASP A 227 7.22 7.16 -6.14
N THR A 228 7.96 6.72 -7.15
CA THR A 228 8.53 5.38 -7.22
C THR A 228 9.89 5.52 -7.86
N SER A 229 10.95 5.07 -7.19
CA SER A 229 12.30 5.46 -7.55
C SER A 229 13.29 4.31 -7.57
N GLU A 230 14.43 4.59 -8.19
CA GLU A 230 15.68 3.83 -8.01
C GLU A 230 16.41 4.39 -6.80
N LEU A 231 17.03 3.50 -6.01
CA LEU A 231 17.92 3.86 -4.90
C LEU A 231 19.26 3.17 -5.08
N PHE A 232 20.34 3.88 -4.72
CA PHE A 232 21.70 3.41 -4.85
C PHE A 232 22.43 3.51 -3.50
N PHE A 233 23.31 2.56 -3.25
CA PHE A 233 24.14 2.52 -2.06
C PHE A 233 25.59 2.35 -2.51
N GLU A 234 26.41 3.36 -2.24
CA GLU A 234 27.83 3.40 -2.61
C GLU A 234 28.66 3.65 -1.36
N ASP A 235 29.26 2.59 -0.83
CA ASP A 235 29.99 2.60 0.45
C ASP A 235 29.22 3.29 1.59
N LEU A 236 27.89 3.13 1.59
CA LEU A 236 27.01 3.66 2.63
C LEU A 236 27.34 2.97 3.95
N ARG A 237 27.74 3.74 4.95
CA ARG A 237 28.07 3.22 6.28
C ARG A 237 26.96 3.49 7.27
N VAL A 238 26.56 2.45 7.99
CA VAL A 238 25.59 2.50 9.09
C VAL A 238 26.18 1.83 10.33
N GLY A 239 25.82 2.30 11.51
CA GLY A 239 26.24 1.68 12.77
C GLY A 239 25.63 0.28 12.97
N ALA A 240 26.15 -0.46 13.93
CA ALA A 240 25.61 -1.79 14.29
C ALA A 240 24.16 -1.71 14.79
N ASP A 241 23.77 -0.57 15.32
CA ASP A 241 22.41 -0.25 15.77
C ASP A 241 21.40 -0.08 14.62
N ALA A 242 21.84 -0.09 13.37
CA ALA A 242 20.96 -0.11 12.21
C ALA A 242 20.35 -1.49 11.97
N LEU A 243 20.92 -2.58 12.49
CA LEU A 243 20.35 -3.92 12.33
C LEU A 243 18.96 -4.01 12.98
N LEU A 244 17.97 -4.40 12.20
CA LEU A 244 16.59 -4.59 12.66
C LEU A 244 16.35 -6.06 13.01
N GLY A 245 16.18 -6.35 14.30
CA GLY A 245 16.06 -7.71 14.81
C GLY A 245 17.40 -8.45 14.77
N GLU A 246 17.39 -9.70 14.32
CA GLU A 246 18.56 -10.59 14.29
C GLU A 246 19.16 -10.69 12.90
N GLU A 247 20.49 -10.78 12.81
CA GLU A 247 21.19 -10.97 11.54
C GLU A 247 20.83 -12.31 10.90
N GLY A 248 20.57 -12.29 9.59
CA GLY A 248 20.16 -13.48 8.84
C GLY A 248 18.68 -13.86 8.98
N ARG A 249 17.90 -13.10 9.76
CA ARG A 249 16.46 -13.33 9.95
C ARG A 249 15.57 -12.47 9.06
N GLY A 250 16.15 -11.56 8.29
CA GLY A 250 15.39 -10.59 7.49
C GLY A 250 14.39 -11.22 6.54
N PHE A 251 14.73 -12.34 5.89
CA PHE A 251 13.78 -13.03 5.01
C PHE A 251 12.55 -13.57 5.78
N VAL A 252 12.75 -14.09 6.98
CA VAL A 252 11.64 -14.58 7.82
C VAL A 252 10.77 -13.42 8.27
N GLN A 253 11.36 -12.32 8.73
CA GLN A 253 10.66 -11.11 9.12
C GLN A 253 9.80 -10.56 7.98
N LEU A 254 10.31 -10.54 6.73
CA LEU A 254 9.53 -10.19 5.54
C LEU A 254 8.32 -11.11 5.37
N MET A 255 8.50 -12.42 5.49
CA MET A 255 7.40 -13.39 5.30
C MET A 255 6.32 -13.27 6.39
N GLU A 256 6.69 -12.94 7.62
CA GLU A 256 5.76 -12.76 8.75
C GLU A 256 4.86 -11.52 8.56
N GLN A 257 5.34 -10.44 7.93
CA GLN A 257 4.58 -9.22 7.70
C GLN A 257 3.69 -9.26 6.43
N LEU A 258 4.05 -10.08 5.44
CA LEU A 258 3.34 -10.13 4.16
C LEU A 258 1.82 -10.39 4.24
N PRO A 259 1.26 -11.17 5.17
CA PRO A 259 -0.19 -11.33 5.25
C PRO A 259 -0.94 -10.01 5.44
N GLN A 260 -0.48 -9.12 6.33
CA GLN A 260 -1.05 -7.79 6.52
C GLN A 260 -0.87 -6.91 5.27
N GLU A 261 0.33 -6.91 4.69
CA GLU A 261 0.62 -6.13 3.47
C GLU A 261 -0.31 -6.52 2.31
N ARG A 262 -0.57 -7.83 2.14
CA ARG A 262 -1.50 -8.35 1.12
C ARG A 262 -2.95 -7.96 1.40
N LEU A 263 -3.35 -7.95 2.67
CA LEU A 263 -4.68 -7.54 3.07
C LEU A 263 -4.94 -6.06 2.75
N LEU A 264 -3.97 -5.17 2.98
CA LEU A 264 -4.04 -3.75 2.62
C LEU A 264 -4.32 -3.56 1.11
N VAL A 265 -3.66 -4.34 0.27
CA VAL A 265 -3.90 -4.32 -1.18
C VAL A 265 -5.31 -4.77 -1.52
N ALA A 266 -5.83 -5.80 -0.84
CA ALA A 266 -7.20 -6.28 -1.04
C ALA A 266 -8.25 -5.24 -0.60
N ILE A 267 -8.01 -4.53 0.52
CA ILE A 267 -8.87 -3.43 1.00
C ILE A 267 -8.95 -2.33 -0.06
N ALA A 268 -7.81 -1.86 -0.54
CA ALA A 268 -7.76 -0.83 -1.58
C ALA A 268 -8.47 -1.25 -2.87
N ALA A 269 -8.31 -2.51 -3.27
CA ALA A 269 -8.94 -3.06 -4.47
C ALA A 269 -10.47 -3.08 -4.37
N VAL A 270 -11.01 -3.53 -3.24
CA VAL A 270 -12.48 -3.60 -3.04
C VAL A 270 -13.07 -2.20 -2.94
N ALA A 271 -12.47 -1.30 -2.19
CA ALA A 271 -12.91 0.09 -2.07
C ALA A 271 -12.95 0.82 -3.43
N ALA A 272 -11.94 0.60 -4.28
CA ALA A 272 -11.92 1.15 -5.63
C ALA A 272 -13.02 0.58 -6.55
N MET A 273 -13.36 -0.72 -6.42
CA MET A 273 -14.50 -1.32 -7.15
C MET A 273 -15.82 -0.66 -6.75
N GLU A 274 -16.04 -0.43 -5.46
CA GLU A 274 -17.26 0.21 -4.94
C GLU A 274 -17.48 1.59 -5.59
N SER A 275 -16.45 2.42 -5.61
CA SER A 275 -16.51 3.75 -6.23
C SER A 275 -16.67 3.68 -7.75
N ALA A 276 -15.99 2.76 -8.41
CA ALA A 276 -16.12 2.59 -9.86
C ALA A 276 -17.55 2.26 -10.28
N VAL A 277 -18.24 1.40 -9.54
CA VAL A 277 -19.65 1.07 -9.79
C VAL A 277 -20.54 2.30 -9.60
N ILE A 278 -20.32 3.12 -8.56
CA ILE A 278 -21.07 4.35 -8.31
C ILE A 278 -20.83 5.38 -9.42
N TRP A 279 -19.57 5.67 -9.77
CA TRP A 279 -19.24 6.62 -10.83
C TRP A 279 -19.86 6.19 -12.17
N THR A 280 -19.84 4.88 -12.45
CA THR A 280 -20.40 4.33 -13.68
C THR A 280 -21.92 4.45 -13.68
N ARG A 281 -22.60 4.13 -12.59
CA ARG A 281 -24.06 4.32 -12.45
C ARG A 281 -24.46 5.76 -12.71
N ASP A 282 -23.75 6.72 -12.08
CA ASP A 282 -24.08 8.13 -12.20
C ASP A 282 -23.86 8.64 -13.63
N HIS A 283 -22.79 8.19 -14.27
CA HIS A 283 -22.55 8.46 -15.69
C HIS A 283 -23.67 7.91 -16.58
N LEU A 284 -24.10 6.67 -16.37
CA LEU A 284 -25.14 6.03 -17.18
C LEU A 284 -26.53 6.66 -17.01
N LEU A 285 -26.83 7.20 -15.83
CA LEU A 285 -28.06 7.96 -15.56
C LEU A 285 -28.09 9.30 -16.30
N GLN A 286 -26.94 9.96 -16.44
CA GLN A 286 -26.82 11.29 -17.08
C GLN A 286 -26.65 11.21 -18.59
N ARG A 287 -25.94 10.18 -19.08
CA ARG A 287 -25.58 10.05 -20.49
C ARG A 287 -26.76 9.64 -21.36
N GLN A 288 -27.13 10.50 -22.29
CA GLN A 288 -28.20 10.24 -23.25
C GLN A 288 -27.64 9.64 -24.56
N ALA A 289 -28.30 8.60 -25.08
CA ALA A 289 -28.07 8.01 -26.40
C ALA A 289 -29.33 7.33 -26.93
N PHE A 290 -29.57 7.45 -28.23
CA PHE A 290 -30.77 6.88 -28.88
C PHE A 290 -32.08 7.31 -28.21
N GLY A 291 -32.17 8.60 -27.82
CA GLY A 291 -33.38 9.18 -27.25
C GLY A 291 -33.70 8.86 -25.80
N ALA A 292 -32.79 8.19 -25.06
CA ALA A 292 -33.01 7.82 -23.66
C ALA A 292 -31.67 7.74 -22.90
N PRO A 293 -31.68 7.78 -21.55
CA PRO A 293 -30.49 7.51 -20.75
C PRO A 293 -29.88 6.15 -21.08
N LEU A 294 -28.56 6.02 -20.98
CA LEU A 294 -27.89 4.72 -21.15
C LEU A 294 -28.35 3.68 -20.13
N SER A 295 -28.73 4.11 -18.94
CA SER A 295 -29.32 3.27 -17.89
C SER A 295 -30.62 2.56 -18.31
N ASP A 296 -31.32 3.01 -19.35
CA ASP A 296 -32.53 2.36 -19.86
C ASP A 296 -32.23 1.16 -20.76
N LYS A 297 -30.97 1.03 -21.22
CA LYS A 297 -30.58 -0.07 -22.10
C LYS A 297 -30.32 -1.34 -21.29
N GLN A 298 -31.05 -2.42 -21.61
CA GLN A 298 -31.01 -3.69 -20.85
C GLN A 298 -29.58 -4.24 -20.71
N THR A 299 -28.82 -4.31 -21.80
CA THR A 299 -27.42 -4.80 -21.79
C THR A 299 -26.54 -3.99 -20.84
N VAL A 300 -26.68 -2.67 -20.84
CA VAL A 300 -25.91 -1.76 -19.97
C VAL A 300 -26.24 -2.04 -18.50
N ARG A 301 -27.53 -2.17 -18.18
CA ARG A 301 -27.96 -2.51 -16.80
C ARG A 301 -27.43 -3.86 -16.33
N HIS A 302 -27.47 -4.89 -17.19
CA HIS A 302 -27.00 -6.23 -16.84
C HIS A 302 -25.48 -6.23 -16.57
N ARG A 303 -24.70 -5.51 -17.36
CA ARG A 303 -23.25 -5.41 -17.19
C ARG A 303 -22.91 -4.71 -15.87
N LEU A 304 -23.53 -3.58 -15.57
CA LEU A 304 -23.30 -2.90 -14.28
C LEU A 304 -23.82 -3.72 -13.08
N ALA A 305 -24.92 -4.43 -13.23
CA ALA A 305 -25.43 -5.33 -12.19
C ALA A 305 -24.45 -6.48 -11.88
N GLN A 306 -23.78 -7.04 -12.92
CA GLN A 306 -22.73 -8.04 -12.71
C GLN A 306 -21.53 -7.43 -11.97
N ALA A 307 -21.05 -6.26 -12.39
CA ALA A 307 -19.95 -5.55 -11.71
C ALA A 307 -20.27 -5.26 -10.24
N HIS A 308 -21.53 -4.86 -9.94
CA HIS A 308 -22.00 -4.66 -8.57
C HIS A 308 -22.02 -5.98 -7.77
N ALA A 309 -22.53 -7.07 -8.35
CA ALA A 309 -22.54 -8.37 -7.70
C ALA A 309 -21.12 -8.87 -7.37
N ASP A 310 -20.19 -8.77 -8.33
CA ASP A 310 -18.80 -9.15 -8.13
C ASP A 310 -18.12 -8.33 -7.01
N THR A 311 -18.44 -7.03 -6.95
CA THR A 311 -17.95 -6.13 -5.87
C THR A 311 -18.50 -6.55 -4.51
N ARG A 312 -19.79 -6.91 -4.42
CA ARG A 312 -20.43 -7.38 -3.16
C ARG A 312 -19.84 -8.70 -2.67
N VAL A 313 -19.54 -9.64 -3.58
CA VAL A 313 -18.88 -10.91 -3.25
C VAL A 313 -17.46 -10.66 -2.76
N ALA A 314 -16.72 -9.74 -3.41
CA ALA A 314 -15.38 -9.34 -2.98
C ALA A 314 -15.40 -8.74 -1.57
N ARG A 315 -16.36 -7.85 -1.27
CA ARG A 315 -16.54 -7.25 0.05
C ARG A 315 -16.78 -8.31 1.12
N ALA A 316 -17.67 -9.24 0.90
CA ALA A 316 -17.97 -10.29 1.87
C ALA A 316 -16.76 -11.15 2.22
N PHE A 317 -15.92 -11.48 1.24
CA PHE A 317 -14.70 -12.22 1.47
C PHE A 317 -13.62 -11.36 2.18
N LEU A 318 -13.49 -10.10 1.80
CA LEU A 318 -12.60 -9.16 2.47
C LEU A 318 -12.97 -8.98 3.95
N ASP A 319 -14.25 -8.84 4.27
CA ASP A 319 -14.74 -8.70 5.65
C ASP A 319 -14.42 -9.95 6.50
N ASP A 320 -14.46 -11.15 5.90
CA ASP A 320 -13.96 -12.37 6.57
C ASP A 320 -12.45 -12.32 6.85
N CYS A 321 -11.66 -11.88 5.87
CA CYS A 321 -10.22 -11.72 6.04
C CYS A 321 -9.87 -10.68 7.11
N LEU A 322 -10.59 -9.55 7.15
CA LEU A 322 -10.42 -8.51 8.18
C LEU A 322 -10.73 -9.07 9.59
N ARG A 323 -11.85 -9.80 9.75
CA ARG A 323 -12.17 -10.45 11.03
C ARG A 323 -11.09 -11.43 11.48
N ARG A 324 -10.57 -12.24 10.57
CA ARG A 324 -9.46 -13.16 10.84
C ARG A 324 -8.19 -12.42 11.23
N HIS A 325 -7.87 -11.32 10.53
CA HIS A 325 -6.68 -10.51 10.86
C HIS A 325 -6.78 -9.91 12.26
N LEU A 326 -7.90 -9.30 12.60
CA LEU A 326 -8.14 -8.73 13.93
C LEU A 326 -8.13 -9.80 15.04
N ALA A 327 -8.53 -11.03 14.72
CA ALA A 327 -8.46 -12.18 15.64
C ALA A 327 -7.07 -12.86 15.68
N GLY A 328 -6.08 -12.39 14.89
CA GLY A 328 -4.76 -13.03 14.78
C GLY A 328 -4.76 -14.41 14.11
N THR A 329 -5.79 -14.71 13.30
CA THR A 329 -5.99 -16.03 12.67
C THR A 329 -5.93 -15.99 11.12
N LEU A 330 -5.55 -14.85 10.54
CA LEU A 330 -5.36 -14.74 9.10
C LEU A 330 -4.07 -15.46 8.68
N ASP A 331 -4.23 -16.59 8.01
CA ASP A 331 -3.09 -17.36 7.48
C ASP A 331 -2.57 -16.80 6.15
N THR A 332 -1.36 -17.21 5.80
CA THR A 332 -0.66 -16.73 4.58
C THR A 332 -1.39 -17.07 3.29
N ALA A 333 -2.03 -18.24 3.20
CA ALA A 333 -2.74 -18.65 1.99
C ALA A 333 -4.04 -17.87 1.82
N THR A 334 -4.83 -17.70 2.89
CA THR A 334 -6.05 -16.88 2.89
C THR A 334 -5.72 -15.42 2.51
N ALA A 335 -4.66 -14.82 3.09
CA ALA A 335 -4.20 -13.49 2.72
C ALA A 335 -3.76 -13.41 1.25
N SER A 336 -3.12 -14.46 0.74
CA SER A 336 -2.73 -14.55 -0.67
C SER A 336 -3.94 -14.64 -1.60
N ILE A 337 -4.97 -15.43 -1.23
CA ILE A 337 -6.25 -15.49 -1.97
C ILE A 337 -6.91 -14.12 -1.99
N ALA A 338 -7.02 -13.45 -0.85
CA ALA A 338 -7.59 -12.11 -0.76
C ALA A 338 -6.89 -11.14 -1.73
N LYS A 339 -5.56 -11.12 -1.70
CA LYS A 339 -4.76 -10.26 -2.56
C LYS A 339 -4.99 -10.54 -4.03
N PHE A 340 -4.73 -11.76 -4.51
CA PHE A 340 -4.80 -12.01 -5.95
C PHE A 340 -6.23 -11.99 -6.48
N TRP A 341 -7.19 -12.54 -5.74
CA TRP A 341 -8.57 -12.61 -6.21
C TRP A 341 -9.22 -11.23 -6.26
N CYS A 342 -9.07 -10.41 -5.18
CA CYS A 342 -9.62 -9.06 -5.16
C CYS A 342 -9.00 -8.15 -6.24
N THR A 343 -7.69 -8.25 -6.49
CA THR A 343 -7.04 -7.41 -7.50
C THR A 343 -7.35 -7.86 -8.94
N GLU A 344 -7.54 -9.16 -9.19
CA GLU A 344 -8.04 -9.66 -10.48
C GLU A 344 -9.48 -9.21 -10.72
N MET A 345 -10.33 -9.29 -9.70
CA MET A 345 -11.72 -8.84 -9.79
C MET A 345 -11.82 -7.34 -9.96
N GLN A 346 -11.01 -6.57 -9.23
CA GLN A 346 -10.91 -5.12 -9.40
C GLN A 346 -10.62 -4.76 -10.86
N PHE A 347 -9.62 -5.39 -11.46
CA PHE A 347 -9.26 -5.10 -12.84
C PHE A 347 -10.40 -5.41 -13.81
N ARG A 348 -11.13 -6.52 -13.60
CA ARG A 348 -12.31 -6.88 -14.43
C ARG A 348 -13.45 -5.88 -14.26
N VAL A 349 -13.78 -5.49 -13.03
CA VAL A 349 -14.84 -4.52 -12.75
C VAL A 349 -14.50 -3.16 -13.35
N LEU A 350 -13.26 -2.69 -13.17
CA LEU A 350 -12.81 -1.40 -13.72
C LEU A 350 -12.79 -1.39 -15.24
N ASP A 351 -12.35 -2.49 -15.88
CA ASP A 351 -12.34 -2.63 -17.33
C ASP A 351 -13.77 -2.57 -17.91
N GLU A 352 -14.70 -3.23 -17.25
CA GLU A 352 -16.12 -3.18 -17.56
C GLU A 352 -16.69 -1.76 -17.41
N CYS A 353 -16.33 -1.07 -16.33
CA CYS A 353 -16.76 0.30 -16.08
C CYS A 353 -16.18 1.28 -17.12
N VAL A 354 -14.90 1.16 -17.49
CA VAL A 354 -14.30 1.94 -18.61
C VAL A 354 -15.09 1.75 -19.89
N GLN A 355 -15.45 0.52 -20.23
CA GLN A 355 -16.24 0.22 -21.43
C GLN A 355 -17.62 0.87 -21.36
N LEU A 356 -18.28 0.88 -20.20
CA LEU A 356 -19.59 1.50 -19.99
C LEU A 356 -19.56 3.04 -20.08
N PHE A 357 -18.41 3.66 -19.76
CA PHE A 357 -18.19 5.09 -19.98
C PHE A 357 -18.01 5.46 -21.48
N GLY A 358 -17.69 4.47 -22.34
CA GLY A 358 -17.38 4.72 -23.74
C GLY A 358 -16.16 5.62 -23.91
N GLY A 359 -16.17 6.55 -24.85
CA GLY A 359 -15.04 7.46 -25.09
C GLY A 359 -14.58 8.25 -23.86
N TYR A 360 -15.50 8.60 -22.98
CA TYR A 360 -15.17 9.29 -21.71
C TYR A 360 -14.33 8.41 -20.77
N GLY A 361 -14.53 7.09 -20.79
CA GLY A 361 -13.72 6.14 -20.01
C GLY A 361 -12.26 6.08 -20.42
N TYR A 362 -11.89 6.61 -21.58
CA TYR A 362 -10.51 6.69 -22.07
C TYR A 362 -9.82 8.02 -21.71
N MET A 363 -10.57 8.98 -21.19
CA MET A 363 -10.07 10.32 -20.87
C MET A 363 -9.65 10.41 -19.40
N ARG A 364 -8.41 10.82 -19.14
CA ARG A 364 -7.84 10.95 -17.78
C ARG A 364 -8.56 11.96 -16.87
N GLU A 365 -9.38 12.83 -17.44
CA GLU A 365 -10.26 13.74 -16.71
C GLU A 365 -11.32 12.98 -15.88
N TYR A 366 -11.69 11.78 -16.33
CA TYR A 366 -12.65 10.93 -15.63
C TYR A 366 -11.93 9.98 -14.65
N PRO A 367 -12.45 9.84 -13.42
CA PRO A 367 -11.79 9.05 -12.40
C PRO A 367 -11.64 7.58 -12.79
N ILE A 368 -12.56 7.04 -13.58
CA ILE A 368 -12.54 5.64 -14.00
C ILE A 368 -11.31 5.29 -14.86
N ALA A 369 -10.86 6.21 -15.73
CA ALA A 369 -9.68 6.01 -16.56
C ALA A 369 -8.41 5.90 -15.70
N ARG A 370 -8.30 6.77 -14.67
CA ARG A 370 -7.18 6.74 -13.72
C ARG A 370 -7.23 5.48 -12.88
N ALA A 371 -8.39 5.15 -12.30
CA ALA A 371 -8.57 3.96 -11.48
C ALA A 371 -8.21 2.66 -12.23
N TRP A 372 -8.54 2.56 -13.51
CA TRP A 372 -8.16 1.42 -14.36
C TRP A 372 -6.63 1.29 -14.51
N ALA A 373 -5.95 2.41 -14.79
CA ALA A 373 -4.50 2.43 -14.93
C ALA A 373 -3.80 2.10 -13.59
N ASP A 374 -4.29 2.67 -12.49
CA ASP A 374 -3.76 2.47 -11.14
C ASP A 374 -3.92 1.04 -10.65
N ALA A 375 -5.05 0.40 -10.97
CA ALA A 375 -5.33 -0.98 -10.59
C ALA A 375 -4.35 -2.00 -11.20
N ARG A 376 -3.75 -1.67 -12.36
CA ARG A 376 -2.95 -2.66 -13.09
C ARG A 376 -1.75 -3.18 -12.31
N VAL A 377 -1.09 -2.35 -11.53
CA VAL A 377 0.09 -2.72 -10.76
C VAL A 377 -0.24 -3.56 -9.52
N GLN A 378 -1.46 -3.48 -9.00
CA GLN A 378 -1.87 -4.24 -7.80
C GLN A 378 -1.78 -5.76 -7.99
N ARG A 379 -1.83 -6.24 -9.21
CA ARG A 379 -1.59 -7.65 -9.58
C ARG A 379 -0.11 -8.04 -9.58
N VAL A 380 0.80 -7.08 -9.41
CA VAL A 380 2.26 -7.23 -9.53
C VAL A 380 2.95 -7.07 -8.18
N TYR A 381 2.77 -5.94 -7.51
CA TYR A 381 3.44 -5.68 -6.24
C TYR A 381 2.85 -6.49 -5.06
N GLY A 382 3.57 -6.58 -3.95
CA GLY A 382 3.17 -7.41 -2.80
C GLY A 382 3.15 -8.92 -3.12
N GLY A 383 3.85 -9.32 -4.19
CA GLY A 383 3.84 -10.64 -4.81
C GLY A 383 2.87 -10.71 -5.99
N THR A 384 3.35 -11.21 -7.14
CA THR A 384 2.50 -11.33 -8.35
C THR A 384 1.34 -12.31 -8.14
N THR A 385 0.30 -12.21 -8.97
CA THR A 385 -0.81 -13.17 -8.99
C THR A 385 -0.31 -14.63 -9.04
N GLU A 386 0.75 -14.89 -9.81
CA GLU A 386 1.35 -16.22 -9.98
C GLU A 386 2.01 -16.69 -8.68
N ILE A 387 2.75 -15.82 -7.98
CA ILE A 387 3.34 -16.13 -6.67
C ILE A 387 2.26 -16.39 -5.63
N MET A 388 1.18 -15.61 -5.62
CA MET A 388 0.06 -15.85 -4.71
C MET A 388 -0.59 -17.22 -4.94
N LYS A 389 -0.81 -17.58 -6.20
CA LYS A 389 -1.34 -18.91 -6.58
C LYS A 389 -0.40 -20.04 -6.20
N GLU A 390 0.91 -19.85 -6.32
CA GLU A 390 1.91 -20.83 -5.91
C GLU A 390 1.88 -21.07 -4.39
N ILE A 391 1.71 -20.00 -3.58
CA ILE A 391 1.58 -20.13 -2.13
C ILE A 391 0.34 -20.95 -1.75
N VAL A 392 -0.79 -20.66 -2.37
CA VAL A 392 -2.04 -21.39 -2.16
C VAL A 392 -1.92 -22.83 -2.62
N ALA A 393 -1.26 -23.08 -3.78
CA ALA A 393 -1.04 -24.43 -4.27
C ALA A 393 -0.18 -25.27 -3.33
N ARG A 394 0.88 -24.67 -2.73
CA ARG A 394 1.71 -25.38 -1.74
C ARG A 394 0.90 -25.82 -0.53
N GLU A 395 0.00 -24.99 -0.03
CA GLU A 395 -0.89 -25.38 1.07
C GLU A 395 -1.82 -26.52 0.64
N LEU A 396 -2.48 -26.42 -0.51
CA LEU A 396 -3.39 -27.45 -1.03
C LEU A 396 -2.72 -28.81 -1.22
N PHE A 397 -1.44 -28.84 -1.58
CA PHE A 397 -0.68 -30.06 -1.83
C PHE A 397 0.25 -30.48 -0.68
N GLY A 398 0.23 -29.75 0.45
CA GLY A 398 1.05 -30.07 1.61
C GLY A 398 2.56 -29.94 1.36
N ARG A 399 3.00 -28.94 0.61
CA ARG A 399 4.41 -28.75 0.19
C ARG A 399 5.03 -27.51 0.79
#